data_1d1d6b21b4ddca56f80bb6286c718256
#
_entry.id   1d1d6b21b4ddca56f80bb6286c718256
#
_cell.length_a   1.000
_cell.length_b   1.000
_cell.length_c   1.000
_cell.angle_alpha   90.00
_cell.angle_beta   90.00
_cell.angle_gamma   90.00
#
_symmetry.space_group_name_H-M   'P 1'
#
loop_
_entity.id
_entity.type
_entity.pdbx_description
1 polymer ?
#
loop_
_entity_poly.entity_id
_entity_poly.type
_entity_poly.pdbx_seq_one_letter_code
_entity_poly.pdbx_strand_id
1 'polypeptide(L)'
;INPQGSIGWHGAGMQPVFFKNLVSKLGLEIQVFRVGTYKSAVEPFIATEMSPANREQMTECLESVWNRIQADVSDSRHIPTDTLNAYADRYMDFCQAEEYVQCGLADTLMYKDEVISYLKQLSGRDEDDKLNSLFIEDMINVKKNVPKDKSGNVIAVYYAYGEILDAPGSSTEDCIDVQKMCKGLRKLRDNDDVKAVVLRVNSPGGSAYGSDQIWREVVRLKEKKPVIVSMGDYAASGGYYISCAADRIFADPTTLILSAYSA
;
A
#
# COMPACT_ATOMS: atom_id res chain seq x y z
N ILE A 1 -7.95 1.53 -25.52
CA ILE A 1 -7.99 0.08 -25.23
C ILE A 1 -7.85 -0.69 -26.55
N ASN A 2 -7.27 -1.90 -26.51
CA ASN A 2 -7.20 -2.80 -27.68
C ASN A 2 -8.64 -3.26 -28.05
N PRO A 3 -8.99 -3.40 -29.37
CA PRO A 3 -10.31 -3.88 -29.79
C PRO A 3 -10.70 -5.29 -29.28
N GLN A 4 -9.74 -6.07 -28.80
CA GLN A 4 -9.95 -7.37 -28.13
C GLN A 4 -9.59 -7.32 -26.65
N GLY A 5 -9.43 -6.11 -26.09
CA GLY A 5 -9.08 -5.92 -24.68
C GLY A 5 -10.31 -5.82 -23.80
N SER A 6 -10.11 -6.03 -22.51
CA SER A 6 -11.13 -5.84 -21.48
C SER A 6 -10.65 -4.88 -20.38
N ILE A 7 -11.58 -4.27 -19.67
CA ILE A 7 -11.34 -3.49 -18.45
C ILE A 7 -11.97 -4.26 -17.31
N GLY A 8 -11.17 -4.66 -16.32
CA GLY A 8 -11.65 -5.25 -15.08
C GLY A 8 -12.37 -4.20 -14.23
N TRP A 9 -13.68 -4.05 -14.43
CA TRP A 9 -14.51 -3.16 -13.63
C TRP A 9 -15.52 -3.96 -12.82
N HIS A 10 -15.12 -4.38 -11.64
CA HIS A 10 -15.91 -5.15 -10.69
C HIS A 10 -15.59 -4.69 -9.26
N GLY A 11 -16.49 -4.94 -8.32
CA GLY A 11 -16.28 -4.61 -6.90
C GLY A 11 -15.11 -5.38 -6.27
N ALA A 12 -14.63 -4.86 -5.16
CA ALA A 12 -13.61 -5.52 -4.35
C ALA A 12 -14.25 -6.63 -3.49
N GLY A 13 -13.55 -7.76 -3.36
CA GLY A 13 -14.00 -8.88 -2.54
C GLY A 13 -12.85 -9.50 -1.75
N MET A 14 -13.18 -10.08 -0.58
CA MET A 14 -12.23 -10.83 0.23
C MET A 14 -12.83 -12.19 0.61
N GLN A 15 -12.04 -13.24 0.43
CA GLN A 15 -12.47 -14.61 0.73
C GLN A 15 -11.50 -15.26 1.72
N PRO A 16 -11.75 -15.15 3.04
CA PRO A 16 -10.93 -15.83 4.04
C PRO A 16 -11.16 -17.34 4.01
N VAL A 17 -10.08 -18.10 4.22
CA VAL A 17 -10.11 -19.55 4.29
C VAL A 17 -9.97 -19.98 5.76
N PHE A 18 -10.81 -20.92 6.20
CA PHE A 18 -10.85 -21.40 7.59
C PHE A 18 -10.30 -22.82 7.71
N PHE A 19 -9.32 -23.01 8.57
CA PHE A 19 -8.57 -24.27 8.75
C PHE A 19 -8.95 -25.06 9.99
N LYS A 20 -9.87 -24.58 10.84
CA LYS A 20 -10.26 -25.23 12.10
C LYS A 20 -10.58 -26.71 11.92
N ASN A 21 -11.38 -27.05 10.93
CA ASN A 21 -11.77 -28.43 10.70
C ASN A 21 -10.59 -29.32 10.27
N LEU A 22 -9.64 -28.78 9.51
CA LEU A 22 -8.43 -29.49 9.13
C LEU A 22 -7.53 -29.72 10.35
N VAL A 23 -7.31 -28.69 11.14
CA VAL A 23 -6.50 -28.73 12.37
C VAL A 23 -7.06 -29.77 13.34
N SER A 24 -8.38 -29.78 13.56
CA SER A 24 -9.06 -30.74 14.41
C SER A 24 -8.91 -32.18 13.88
N LYS A 25 -8.99 -32.40 12.57
CA LYS A 25 -8.78 -33.74 11.96
C LYS A 25 -7.37 -34.26 12.13
N LEU A 26 -6.38 -33.39 12.26
CA LEU A 26 -4.99 -33.71 12.52
C LEU A 26 -4.72 -33.95 14.01
N GLY A 27 -5.74 -33.86 14.89
CA GLY A 27 -5.60 -34.00 16.33
C GLY A 27 -4.84 -32.84 16.99
N LEU A 28 -4.77 -31.68 16.32
CA LEU A 28 -4.11 -30.50 16.85
C LEU A 28 -5.14 -29.55 17.46
N GLU A 29 -4.75 -28.92 18.59
CA GLU A 29 -5.51 -27.85 19.24
C GLU A 29 -4.70 -26.54 19.21
N ILE A 30 -5.31 -25.46 18.72
CA ILE A 30 -4.66 -24.15 18.67
C ILE A 30 -5.18 -23.32 19.84
N GLN A 31 -4.28 -22.92 20.72
CA GLN A 31 -4.56 -22.02 21.84
C GLN A 31 -4.27 -20.58 21.36
N VAL A 32 -5.26 -19.70 21.51
CA VAL A 32 -5.17 -18.30 21.06
C VAL A 32 -5.24 -17.36 22.26
N PHE A 33 -4.26 -16.49 22.35
CA PHE A 33 -4.25 -15.36 23.28
C PHE A 33 -4.46 -14.08 22.50
N ARG A 34 -5.65 -13.51 22.60
CA ARG A 34 -5.98 -12.25 21.93
C ARG A 34 -6.75 -11.32 22.87
N VAL A 35 -6.57 -10.01 22.67
CA VAL A 35 -7.31 -8.97 23.35
C VAL A 35 -7.98 -8.08 22.30
N GLY A 36 -9.25 -7.79 22.48
CA GLY A 36 -10.04 -6.95 21.56
C GLY A 36 -10.88 -7.75 20.56
N THR A 37 -12.03 -7.16 20.22
CA THR A 37 -13.08 -7.77 19.38
C THR A 37 -12.64 -7.97 17.95
N TYR A 38 -11.90 -6.99 17.39
CA TYR A 38 -11.51 -6.94 15.97
C TYR A 38 -10.17 -7.66 15.69
N LYS A 39 -9.66 -8.47 16.61
CA LYS A 39 -8.44 -9.28 16.39
C LYS A 39 -8.75 -10.55 15.62
N SER A 40 -9.01 -10.42 14.33
CA SER A 40 -9.51 -11.49 13.45
C SER A 40 -8.44 -12.34 12.79
N ALA A 41 -7.16 -11.96 12.84
CA ALA A 41 -6.06 -12.68 12.17
C ALA A 41 -5.95 -14.17 12.59
N VAL A 42 -6.43 -14.54 13.77
CA VAL A 42 -6.42 -15.91 14.29
C VAL A 42 -7.70 -16.71 14.01
N GLU A 43 -8.77 -16.04 13.55
CA GLU A 43 -10.06 -16.70 13.27
C GLU A 43 -9.96 -17.87 12.28
N PRO A 44 -9.14 -17.81 11.21
CA PRO A 44 -8.96 -18.93 10.30
C PRO A 44 -8.62 -20.26 10.98
N PHE A 45 -8.00 -20.22 12.14
CA PHE A 45 -7.55 -21.42 12.86
C PHE A 45 -8.53 -21.90 13.94
N ILE A 46 -9.39 -21.02 14.46
CA ILE A 46 -10.27 -21.30 15.60
C ILE A 46 -11.76 -21.24 15.29
N ALA A 47 -12.13 -20.71 14.13
CA ALA A 47 -13.51 -20.58 13.65
C ALA A 47 -13.73 -21.34 12.34
N THR A 48 -14.98 -21.57 11.98
CA THR A 48 -15.40 -22.18 10.71
C THR A 48 -15.98 -21.16 9.74
N GLU A 49 -16.24 -19.96 10.23
CA GLU A 49 -16.78 -18.85 9.47
C GLU A 49 -16.30 -17.52 10.08
N MET A 50 -16.50 -16.46 9.34
CA MET A 50 -16.12 -15.10 9.74
C MET A 50 -17.05 -14.59 10.85
N SER A 51 -16.47 -14.07 11.94
CA SER A 51 -17.24 -13.42 12.99
C SER A 51 -17.92 -12.13 12.47
N PRO A 52 -19.02 -11.67 13.13
CA PRO A 52 -19.65 -10.38 12.77
C PRO A 52 -18.68 -9.21 12.82
N ALA A 53 -17.82 -9.14 13.82
CA ALA A 53 -16.82 -8.08 13.96
C ALA A 53 -15.76 -8.12 12.85
N ASN A 54 -15.33 -9.32 12.45
CA ASN A 54 -14.41 -9.47 11.33
C ASN A 54 -15.08 -9.07 10.01
N ARG A 55 -16.34 -9.44 9.82
CA ARG A 55 -17.11 -9.04 8.64
C ARG A 55 -17.23 -7.52 8.55
N GLU A 56 -17.60 -6.87 9.65
CA GLU A 56 -17.71 -5.42 9.75
C GLU A 56 -16.40 -4.73 9.33
N GLN A 57 -15.27 -5.06 9.97
CA GLN A 57 -13.99 -4.42 9.63
C GLN A 57 -13.52 -4.68 8.20
N MET A 58 -13.79 -5.88 7.65
CA MET A 58 -13.43 -6.18 6.26
C MET A 58 -14.33 -5.44 5.28
N THR A 59 -15.62 -5.31 5.57
CA THR A 59 -16.55 -4.53 4.77
C THR A 59 -16.14 -3.07 4.72
N GLU A 60 -15.89 -2.44 5.87
CA GLU A 60 -15.43 -1.05 5.95
C GLU A 60 -14.13 -0.83 5.15
N CYS A 61 -13.18 -1.78 5.25
CA CYS A 61 -11.94 -1.70 4.49
C CYS A 61 -12.19 -1.75 2.98
N LEU A 62 -12.98 -2.72 2.51
CA LEU A 62 -13.29 -2.89 1.08
C LEU A 62 -14.10 -1.70 0.53
N GLU A 63 -15.08 -1.23 1.29
CA GLU A 63 -15.89 -0.06 0.92
C GLU A 63 -15.04 1.20 0.83
N SER A 64 -14.11 1.42 1.77
CA SER A 64 -13.20 2.56 1.72
C SER A 64 -12.36 2.59 0.45
N VAL A 65 -11.79 1.44 0.07
CA VAL A 65 -10.99 1.31 -1.15
C VAL A 65 -11.86 1.50 -2.40
N TRP A 66 -13.02 0.82 -2.45
CA TRP A 66 -13.94 0.89 -3.59
C TRP A 66 -14.48 2.30 -3.80
N ASN A 67 -14.93 2.95 -2.73
CA ASN A 67 -15.44 4.32 -2.79
C ASN A 67 -14.37 5.30 -3.27
N ARG A 68 -13.11 5.10 -2.88
CA ARG A 68 -11.99 5.93 -3.37
C ARG A 68 -11.77 5.74 -4.86
N ILE A 69 -11.71 4.50 -5.34
CA ILE A 69 -11.55 4.19 -6.77
C ILE A 69 -12.70 4.82 -7.59
N GLN A 70 -13.93 4.64 -7.12
CA GLN A 70 -15.10 5.23 -7.79
C GLN A 70 -15.05 6.75 -7.83
N ALA A 71 -14.67 7.41 -6.73
CA ALA A 71 -14.58 8.85 -6.67
C ALA A 71 -13.54 9.36 -7.69
N ASP A 72 -12.36 8.76 -7.77
CA ASP A 72 -11.31 9.17 -8.69
C ASP A 72 -11.70 8.94 -10.16
N VAL A 73 -12.37 7.81 -10.46
CA VAL A 73 -12.88 7.53 -11.81
C VAL A 73 -14.05 8.45 -12.16
N SER A 74 -14.97 8.68 -11.22
CA SER A 74 -16.09 9.60 -11.40
C SER A 74 -15.62 11.01 -11.73
N ASP A 75 -14.64 11.52 -10.98
CA ASP A 75 -14.06 12.84 -11.21
C ASP A 75 -13.36 12.93 -12.58
N SER A 76 -12.53 11.94 -12.91
CA SER A 76 -11.74 11.96 -14.15
C SER A 76 -12.56 11.66 -15.41
N ARG A 77 -13.60 10.84 -15.32
CA ARG A 77 -14.45 10.38 -16.44
C ARG A 77 -15.81 11.06 -16.50
N HIS A 78 -16.17 11.86 -15.50
CA HIS A 78 -17.47 12.51 -15.36
C HIS A 78 -18.64 11.52 -15.39
N ILE A 79 -18.44 10.30 -14.82
CA ILE A 79 -19.45 9.27 -14.71
C ILE A 79 -19.94 9.24 -13.26
N PRO A 80 -21.27 9.35 -13.00
CA PRO A 80 -21.80 9.26 -11.64
C PRO A 80 -21.41 7.96 -10.94
N THR A 81 -21.12 8.01 -9.64
CA THR A 81 -20.73 6.82 -8.85
C THR A 81 -21.78 5.71 -8.87
N ASP A 82 -23.07 6.08 -8.85
CA ASP A 82 -24.16 5.10 -8.98
C ASP A 82 -24.12 4.34 -10.33
N THR A 83 -23.74 5.05 -11.39
CA THR A 83 -23.54 4.43 -12.72
C THR A 83 -22.33 3.51 -12.72
N LEU A 84 -21.23 3.91 -12.07
CA LEU A 84 -20.04 3.07 -11.92
C LEU A 84 -20.35 1.80 -11.12
N ASN A 85 -21.17 1.89 -10.07
CA ASN A 85 -21.65 0.72 -9.34
C ASN A 85 -22.49 -0.20 -10.22
N ALA A 86 -23.43 0.36 -10.98
CA ALA A 86 -24.24 -0.43 -11.91
C ALA A 86 -23.39 -1.13 -13.00
N TYR A 87 -22.29 -0.51 -13.43
CA TYR A 87 -21.33 -1.15 -14.33
C TYR A 87 -20.59 -2.31 -13.65
N ALA A 88 -20.20 -2.17 -12.38
CA ALA A 88 -19.58 -3.26 -11.62
C ALA A 88 -20.53 -4.45 -11.45
N ASP A 89 -21.81 -4.20 -11.17
CA ASP A 89 -22.84 -5.23 -11.02
C ASP A 89 -23.14 -5.98 -12.34
N ARG A 90 -22.89 -5.35 -13.49
CA ARG A 90 -23.04 -5.99 -14.81
C ARG A 90 -21.89 -6.91 -15.20
N TYR A 91 -20.85 -7.03 -14.41
CA TYR A 91 -19.62 -7.78 -14.75
C TYR A 91 -19.04 -7.34 -16.10
N MET A 92 -18.66 -6.06 -16.18
CA MET A 92 -18.13 -5.45 -17.40
C MET A 92 -16.93 -6.22 -18.01
N ASP A 93 -16.23 -7.04 -17.24
CA ASP A 93 -15.12 -7.88 -17.71
C ASP A 93 -15.48 -8.77 -18.92
N PHE A 94 -16.76 -9.09 -19.10
CA PHE A 94 -17.27 -9.93 -20.19
C PHE A 94 -17.92 -9.14 -21.32
N CYS A 95 -17.88 -7.80 -21.26
CA CYS A 95 -18.42 -6.94 -22.32
C CYS A 95 -17.48 -6.86 -23.52
N GLN A 96 -18.05 -6.50 -24.68
CA GLN A 96 -17.26 -6.19 -25.86
C GLN A 96 -16.51 -4.87 -25.67
N ALA A 97 -15.36 -4.72 -26.33
CA ALA A 97 -14.52 -3.53 -26.15
C ALA A 97 -15.23 -2.21 -26.49
N GLU A 98 -16.15 -2.24 -27.46
CA GLU A 98 -16.98 -1.11 -27.87
C GLU A 98 -17.88 -0.59 -26.74
N GLU A 99 -18.33 -1.46 -25.85
CA GLU A 99 -19.16 -1.07 -24.72
C GLU A 99 -18.41 -0.20 -23.72
N TYR A 100 -17.09 -0.43 -23.51
CA TYR A 100 -16.29 0.44 -22.63
C TYR A 100 -16.21 1.87 -23.16
N VAL A 101 -16.17 2.05 -24.50
CA VAL A 101 -16.20 3.38 -25.11
C VAL A 101 -17.58 4.01 -24.97
N GLN A 102 -18.66 3.24 -25.20
CA GLN A 102 -20.03 3.71 -25.03
C GLN A 102 -20.35 4.12 -23.60
N CYS A 103 -19.80 3.39 -22.63
CA CYS A 103 -19.93 3.68 -21.21
C CYS A 103 -18.99 4.79 -20.70
N GLY A 104 -18.10 5.32 -21.54
CA GLY A 104 -17.15 6.36 -21.18
C GLY A 104 -15.94 5.87 -20.35
N LEU A 105 -15.79 4.56 -20.14
CA LEU A 105 -14.66 3.98 -19.44
C LEU A 105 -13.38 3.96 -20.27
N ALA A 106 -13.50 4.05 -21.59
CA ALA A 106 -12.39 4.21 -22.53
C ALA A 106 -12.73 5.29 -23.54
N ASP A 107 -11.72 5.98 -24.07
CA ASP A 107 -11.91 7.04 -25.05
C ASP A 107 -12.05 6.47 -26.47
N THR A 108 -11.32 5.42 -26.79
CA THR A 108 -11.31 4.81 -28.12
C THR A 108 -10.70 3.41 -28.10
N LEU A 109 -10.89 2.69 -29.20
CA LEU A 109 -10.24 1.41 -29.46
C LEU A 109 -9.09 1.61 -30.43
N MET A 110 -7.92 1.09 -30.10
CA MET A 110 -6.72 1.17 -30.94
C MET A 110 -5.87 -0.09 -30.80
N TYR A 111 -5.32 -0.55 -31.91
CA TYR A 111 -4.21 -1.49 -31.89
C TYR A 111 -2.90 -0.81 -31.48
N LYS A 112 -1.89 -1.58 -31.15
CA LYS A 112 -0.61 -1.04 -30.64
C LYS A 112 0.09 -0.11 -31.62
N ASP A 113 0.05 -0.41 -32.89
CA ASP A 113 0.61 0.40 -33.96
C ASP A 113 -0.11 1.75 -34.07
N GLU A 114 -1.43 1.75 -33.99
CA GLU A 114 -2.25 2.98 -33.99
C GLU A 114 -1.96 3.84 -32.74
N VAL A 115 -1.77 3.22 -31.57
CA VAL A 115 -1.34 3.94 -30.35
C VAL A 115 0.03 4.59 -30.55
N ILE A 116 0.98 3.90 -31.19
CA ILE A 116 2.30 4.46 -31.48
C ILE A 116 2.19 5.65 -32.42
N SER A 117 1.40 5.53 -33.52
CA SER A 117 1.17 6.61 -34.46
C SER A 117 0.49 7.81 -33.77
N TYR A 118 -0.51 7.57 -32.95
CA TYR A 118 -1.17 8.60 -32.16
C TYR A 118 -0.21 9.34 -31.22
N LEU A 119 0.67 8.61 -30.52
CA LEU A 119 1.68 9.20 -29.62
C LEU A 119 2.73 10.00 -30.40
N LYS A 120 3.13 9.58 -31.61
CA LYS A 120 4.01 10.33 -32.50
C LYS A 120 3.34 11.65 -32.89
N GLN A 121 2.09 11.60 -33.31
CA GLN A 121 1.30 12.78 -33.65
C GLN A 121 1.21 13.78 -32.48
N LEU A 122 0.89 13.30 -31.26
CA LEU A 122 0.81 14.14 -30.06
C LEU A 122 2.16 14.78 -29.70
N SER A 123 3.26 14.10 -29.99
CA SER A 123 4.62 14.60 -29.72
C SER A 123 5.24 15.38 -30.88
N GLY A 124 4.49 15.66 -31.95
CA GLY A 124 4.97 16.39 -33.13
C GLY A 124 6.05 15.65 -33.91
N ARG A 125 5.96 14.31 -33.97
CA ARG A 125 6.85 13.43 -34.68
C ARG A 125 6.22 12.93 -35.97
N ASP A 126 7.05 12.72 -36.99
CA ASP A 126 6.63 12.05 -38.22
C ASP A 126 6.49 10.53 -38.03
N GLU A 127 5.71 9.88 -38.90
CA GLU A 127 5.47 8.42 -38.82
C GLU A 127 6.75 7.59 -38.90
N ASP A 128 7.75 8.03 -39.65
CA ASP A 128 9.03 7.36 -39.80
C ASP A 128 9.99 7.58 -38.62
N ASP A 129 9.66 8.53 -37.75
CA ASP A 129 10.47 8.80 -36.56
C ASP A 129 10.32 7.72 -35.50
N LYS A 130 11.34 7.58 -34.65
CA LYS A 130 11.24 6.78 -33.43
C LYS A 130 10.50 7.56 -32.34
N LEU A 131 9.57 6.87 -31.65
CA LEU A 131 8.95 7.41 -30.46
C LEU A 131 10.00 7.51 -29.34
N ASN A 132 10.21 8.73 -28.82
CA ASN A 132 11.06 8.94 -27.65
C ASN A 132 10.27 8.57 -26.40
N SER A 133 10.52 7.38 -25.87
CA SER A 133 9.94 6.89 -24.62
C SER A 133 10.99 6.83 -23.52
N LEU A 134 10.58 7.15 -22.31
CA LEU A 134 11.36 6.95 -21.09
C LEU A 134 10.61 5.94 -20.23
N PHE A 135 11.32 4.95 -19.73
CA PHE A 135 10.78 4.06 -18.71
C PHE A 135 10.90 4.73 -17.33
N ILE A 136 10.10 4.26 -16.37
CA ILE A 136 10.12 4.77 -15.00
C ILE A 136 11.52 4.64 -14.37
N GLU A 137 12.25 3.57 -14.70
CA GLU A 137 13.62 3.32 -14.27
C GLU A 137 14.60 4.38 -14.78
N ASP A 138 14.38 4.90 -15.98
CA ASP A 138 15.21 5.98 -16.55
C ASP A 138 15.05 7.29 -15.78
N MET A 139 13.89 7.49 -15.13
CA MET A 139 13.59 8.68 -14.32
C MET A 139 14.49 8.80 -13.09
N ILE A 140 15.04 7.70 -12.59
CA ILE A 140 15.97 7.69 -11.45
C ILE A 140 17.23 8.51 -11.77
N ASN A 141 17.66 8.50 -13.04
CA ASN A 141 18.86 9.15 -13.52
C ASN A 141 18.62 10.59 -14.05
N VAL A 142 17.37 11.04 -14.08
CA VAL A 142 17.05 12.40 -14.52
C VAL A 142 17.60 13.40 -13.52
N LYS A 143 18.48 14.30 -13.98
CA LYS A 143 18.98 15.39 -13.15
C LYS A 143 17.83 16.27 -12.72
N LYS A 144 17.50 16.19 -11.42
CA LYS A 144 16.49 17.06 -10.83
C LYS A 144 17.00 18.49 -10.89
N ASN A 145 16.26 19.37 -11.61
CA ASN A 145 16.55 20.80 -11.67
C ASN A 145 16.01 21.48 -10.39
N VAL A 146 16.32 20.89 -9.23
CA VAL A 146 15.95 21.44 -7.93
C VAL A 146 17.09 22.31 -7.46
N PRO A 147 16.85 23.56 -7.06
CA PRO A 147 17.87 24.39 -6.44
C PRO A 147 18.52 23.63 -5.29
N LYS A 148 19.85 23.48 -5.32
CA LYS A 148 20.55 22.86 -4.22
C LYS A 148 20.41 23.76 -2.99
N ASP A 149 19.81 23.22 -1.94
CA ASP A 149 19.87 23.86 -0.63
C ASP A 149 21.35 23.94 -0.19
N LYS A 150 21.79 25.15 0.09
CA LYS A 150 23.15 25.44 0.54
C LYS A 150 23.27 25.49 2.07
N SER A 151 22.15 25.27 2.79
CA SER A 151 22.13 25.36 4.26
C SER A 151 22.90 24.21 4.94
N GLY A 152 23.16 23.11 4.22
CA GLY A 152 23.70 21.88 4.78
C GLY A 152 22.69 21.07 5.62
N ASN A 153 21.46 21.56 5.78
CA ASN A 153 20.42 20.86 6.52
C ASN A 153 19.88 19.67 5.72
N VAL A 154 19.71 18.54 6.38
CA VAL A 154 19.20 17.30 5.77
C VAL A 154 17.88 16.91 6.42
N ILE A 155 16.88 16.58 5.59
CA ILE A 155 15.72 15.81 6.01
C ILE A 155 15.95 14.37 5.57
N ALA A 156 16.07 13.47 6.52
CA ALA A 156 16.31 12.06 6.23
C ALA A 156 14.98 11.32 5.99
N VAL A 157 14.88 10.58 4.89
CA VAL A 157 13.81 9.61 4.68
C VAL A 157 14.36 8.23 4.99
N TYR A 158 13.78 7.56 5.99
CA TYR A 158 14.21 6.24 6.41
C TYR A 158 13.07 5.23 6.17
N TYR A 159 13.38 4.19 5.40
CA TYR A 159 12.40 3.22 4.97
C TYR A 159 12.27 2.06 5.94
N ALA A 160 11.05 1.74 6.33
CA ALA A 160 10.64 0.56 7.11
C ALA A 160 9.69 -0.26 6.22
N TYR A 161 10.26 -1.16 5.42
CA TYR A 161 9.54 -1.94 4.42
C TYR A 161 9.61 -3.44 4.74
N GLY A 162 8.47 -4.14 4.64
CA GLY A 162 8.36 -5.58 4.85
C GLY A 162 8.09 -6.01 6.30
N GLU A 163 8.24 -7.30 6.57
CA GLU A 163 7.99 -7.90 7.86
C GLU A 163 9.07 -7.54 8.90
N ILE A 164 8.68 -7.30 10.14
CA ILE A 164 9.61 -6.99 11.25
C ILE A 164 10.17 -8.28 11.83
N LEU A 165 11.48 -8.50 11.68
CA LEU A 165 12.18 -9.71 12.09
C LEU A 165 13.33 -9.40 13.04
N ASP A 166 13.43 -10.16 14.15
CA ASP A 166 14.50 -10.02 15.16
C ASP A 166 15.87 -10.46 14.63
N ALA A 167 15.88 -11.51 13.83
CA ALA A 167 17.08 -12.07 13.21
C ALA A 167 16.73 -12.60 11.81
N PRO A 168 16.67 -11.73 10.79
CA PRO A 168 16.40 -12.18 9.45
C PRO A 168 17.55 -13.05 8.94
N GLY A 169 17.21 -14.23 8.41
CA GLY A 169 18.16 -15.06 7.70
C GLY A 169 18.68 -14.37 6.44
N SER A 170 19.70 -14.93 5.81
CA SER A 170 20.35 -14.35 4.63
C SER A 170 19.49 -14.26 3.36
N SER A 171 18.25 -14.73 3.39
CA SER A 171 17.39 -14.93 2.22
C SER A 171 16.22 -13.96 2.08
N THR A 172 16.04 -13.02 3.02
CA THR A 172 14.90 -12.10 2.99
C THR A 172 15.34 -10.71 2.57
N GLU A 173 15.14 -10.39 1.30
CA GLU A 173 15.46 -9.05 0.75
C GLU A 173 14.50 -7.97 1.27
N ASP A 174 13.23 -8.32 1.52
CA ASP A 174 12.18 -7.40 1.90
C ASP A 174 11.73 -7.57 3.36
N CYS A 175 12.60 -7.21 4.31
CA CYS A 175 12.25 -7.24 5.72
C CYS A 175 12.87 -6.08 6.50
N ILE A 176 12.23 -5.76 7.62
CA ILE A 176 12.76 -4.82 8.62
C ILE A 176 13.58 -5.61 9.62
N ASP A 177 14.91 -5.62 9.42
CA ASP A 177 15.87 -6.12 10.41
C ASP A 177 15.91 -5.17 11.60
N VAL A 178 15.44 -5.64 12.75
CA VAL A 178 15.29 -4.84 13.96
C VAL A 178 16.63 -4.19 14.38
N GLN A 179 17.73 -4.94 14.32
CA GLN A 179 19.03 -4.42 14.76
C GLN A 179 19.58 -3.37 13.82
N LYS A 180 19.43 -3.58 12.50
CA LYS A 180 19.82 -2.58 11.49
C LYS A 180 18.96 -1.33 11.61
N MET A 181 17.64 -1.50 11.79
CA MET A 181 16.70 -0.40 11.94
C MET A 181 17.03 0.45 13.17
N CYS A 182 17.18 -0.15 14.34
CA CYS A 182 17.57 0.54 15.57
C CYS A 182 18.91 1.28 15.44
N LYS A 183 19.91 0.63 14.83
CA LYS A 183 21.22 1.25 14.57
C LYS A 183 21.11 2.45 13.63
N GLY A 184 20.25 2.35 12.59
CA GLY A 184 19.99 3.44 11.65
C GLY A 184 19.33 4.64 12.34
N LEU A 185 18.29 4.41 13.14
CA LEU A 185 17.59 5.46 13.89
C LEU A 185 18.54 6.19 14.86
N ARG A 186 19.43 5.46 15.57
CA ARG A 186 20.48 6.07 16.42
C ARG A 186 21.41 6.97 15.63
N LYS A 187 21.88 6.50 14.46
CA LYS A 187 22.73 7.32 13.59
C LYS A 187 22.04 8.60 13.14
N LEU A 188 20.76 8.52 12.75
CA LEU A 188 19.97 9.71 12.37
C LEU A 188 19.78 10.66 13.55
N ARG A 189 19.55 10.12 14.77
CA ARG A 189 19.42 10.90 15.98
C ARG A 189 20.68 11.68 16.31
N ASP A 190 21.84 11.06 16.15
CA ASP A 190 23.13 11.61 16.60
C ASP A 190 23.85 12.38 15.48
N ASN A 191 23.32 12.46 14.27
CA ASN A 191 23.87 13.25 13.16
C ASN A 191 23.30 14.67 13.19
N ASP A 192 24.13 15.66 13.46
CA ASP A 192 23.75 17.07 13.58
C ASP A 192 23.29 17.71 12.26
N ASP A 193 23.67 17.17 11.10
CA ASP A 193 23.19 17.68 9.80
C ASP A 193 21.73 17.31 9.56
N VAL A 194 21.25 16.20 10.14
CA VAL A 194 19.85 15.74 10.03
C VAL A 194 18.97 16.57 10.96
N LYS A 195 18.06 17.36 10.40
CA LYS A 195 17.17 18.24 11.14
C LYS A 195 15.78 17.66 11.40
N ALA A 196 15.33 16.74 10.57
CA ALA A 196 14.07 16.02 10.73
C ALA A 196 14.17 14.64 10.07
N VAL A 197 13.31 13.70 10.51
CA VAL A 197 13.25 12.36 9.94
C VAL A 197 11.83 12.06 9.48
N VAL A 198 11.72 11.58 8.25
CA VAL A 198 10.49 10.96 7.72
C VAL A 198 10.68 9.44 7.76
N LEU A 199 9.92 8.76 8.59
CA LEU A 199 9.86 7.30 8.62
C LEU A 199 8.80 6.84 7.63
N ARG A 200 9.23 6.27 6.49
CA ARG A 200 8.32 5.72 5.49
C ARG A 200 8.03 4.26 5.83
N VAL A 201 6.82 3.98 6.27
CA VAL A 201 6.39 2.66 6.75
C VAL A 201 5.51 1.99 5.70
N ASN A 202 5.90 0.78 5.28
CA ASN A 202 5.05 -0.13 4.49
C ASN A 202 5.27 -1.55 5.02
N SER A 203 4.55 -1.91 6.09
CA SER A 203 4.82 -3.12 6.86
C SER A 203 3.54 -3.77 7.39
N PRO A 204 3.36 -5.09 7.21
CA PRO A 204 2.29 -5.85 7.83
C PRO A 204 2.50 -6.05 9.34
N GLY A 205 3.66 -5.65 9.88
CA GLY A 205 4.10 -5.92 11.24
C GLY A 205 5.08 -7.07 11.31
N GLY A 206 5.09 -7.80 12.43
CA GLY A 206 5.99 -8.92 12.69
C GLY A 206 6.28 -9.07 14.18
N SER A 207 7.56 -9.25 14.55
CA SER A 207 7.98 -9.42 15.95
C SER A 207 7.49 -8.28 16.84
N ALA A 208 6.73 -8.62 17.87
CA ALA A 208 6.29 -7.67 18.89
C ALA A 208 7.49 -7.10 19.67
N TYR A 209 8.43 -7.97 20.04
CA TYR A 209 9.65 -7.59 20.74
C TYR A 209 10.51 -6.64 19.88
N GLY A 210 10.69 -6.97 18.60
CA GLY A 210 11.42 -6.12 17.66
C GLY A 210 10.74 -4.77 17.42
N SER A 211 9.41 -4.78 17.33
CA SER A 211 8.62 -3.55 17.16
C SER A 211 8.77 -2.61 18.36
N ASP A 212 8.78 -3.14 19.58
CA ASP A 212 9.01 -2.35 20.80
C ASP A 212 10.40 -1.70 20.82
N GLN A 213 11.44 -2.44 20.42
CA GLN A 213 12.78 -1.87 20.32
C GLN A 213 12.87 -0.73 19.31
N ILE A 214 12.27 -0.89 18.13
CA ILE A 214 12.23 0.17 17.11
C ILE A 214 11.42 1.35 17.61
N TRP A 215 10.24 1.11 18.20
CA TRP A 215 9.41 2.16 18.80
C TRP A 215 10.19 2.97 19.83
N ARG A 216 10.95 2.29 20.70
CA ARG A 216 11.80 2.97 21.70
C ARG A 216 12.83 3.91 21.05
N GLU A 217 13.46 3.49 19.95
CA GLU A 217 14.39 4.34 19.22
C GLU A 217 13.68 5.53 18.53
N VAL A 218 12.46 5.33 18.03
CA VAL A 218 11.63 6.43 17.49
C VAL A 218 11.31 7.46 18.58
N VAL A 219 10.92 7.02 19.77
CA VAL A 219 10.70 7.90 20.92
C VAL A 219 11.94 8.72 21.23
N ARG A 220 13.11 8.07 21.30
CA ARG A 220 14.39 8.77 21.59
C ARG A 220 14.83 9.70 20.46
N LEU A 221 14.55 9.36 19.22
CA LEU A 221 14.79 10.23 18.08
C LEU A 221 13.91 11.48 18.15
N LYS A 222 12.63 11.31 18.46
CA LYS A 222 11.65 12.39 18.61
C LYS A 222 12.03 13.40 19.71
N GLU A 223 12.70 12.96 20.79
CA GLU A 223 13.20 13.86 21.84
C GLU A 223 14.21 14.89 21.31
N LYS A 224 14.88 14.58 20.20
CA LYS A 224 15.92 15.45 19.61
C LYS A 224 15.50 16.12 18.30
N LYS A 225 14.66 15.49 17.50
CA LYS A 225 14.34 15.92 16.14
C LYS A 225 12.90 15.59 15.79
N PRO A 226 12.21 16.41 15.00
CA PRO A 226 10.88 16.07 14.49
C PRO A 226 10.89 14.73 13.73
N VAL A 227 9.94 13.87 14.08
CA VAL A 227 9.72 12.59 13.41
C VAL A 227 8.33 12.56 12.81
N ILE A 228 8.26 12.41 11.50
CA ILE A 228 7.01 12.26 10.75
C ILE A 228 6.96 10.85 10.19
N VAL A 229 5.80 10.21 10.32
CA VAL A 229 5.54 8.94 9.65
C VAL A 229 4.75 9.18 8.38
N SER A 230 5.17 8.56 7.30
CA SER A 230 4.41 8.43 6.06
C SER A 230 4.13 6.95 5.81
N MET A 231 2.86 6.55 5.87
CA MET A 231 2.44 5.18 5.65
C MET A 231 2.28 4.88 4.16
N GLY A 232 2.62 3.66 3.75
CA GLY A 232 2.40 3.13 2.40
C GLY A 232 1.08 2.37 2.31
N ASP A 233 1.13 1.20 1.65
CA ASP A 233 -0.06 0.35 1.49
C ASP A 233 -0.49 -0.29 2.81
N TYR A 234 0.50 -0.60 3.68
CA TYR A 234 0.30 -1.26 4.97
C TYR A 234 1.01 -0.51 6.09
N ALA A 235 0.32 -0.35 7.21
CA ALA A 235 0.91 -0.03 8.49
C ALA A 235 0.16 -0.81 9.58
N ALA A 236 0.27 -2.15 9.51
CA ALA A 236 -0.49 -3.05 10.36
C ALA A 236 0.36 -3.59 11.51
N SER A 237 -0.28 -3.92 12.64
CA SER A 237 0.37 -4.56 13.79
C SER A 237 1.64 -3.82 14.22
N GLY A 238 2.79 -4.49 14.18
CA GLY A 238 4.11 -3.88 14.46
C GLY A 238 4.41 -2.65 13.61
N GLY A 239 3.91 -2.58 12.35
CA GLY A 239 4.06 -1.42 11.48
C GLY A 239 3.38 -0.17 12.05
N TYR A 240 2.20 -0.31 12.63
CA TYR A 240 1.55 0.79 13.38
C TYR A 240 2.28 1.08 14.69
N TYR A 241 2.73 0.04 15.40
CA TYR A 241 3.42 0.18 16.68
C TYR A 241 4.69 1.05 16.57
N ILE A 242 5.53 0.80 15.57
CA ILE A 242 6.72 1.63 15.35
C ILE A 242 6.39 3.06 14.91
N SER A 243 5.18 3.29 14.41
CA SER A 243 4.71 4.58 13.88
C SER A 243 4.05 5.47 14.94
N CYS A 244 3.41 4.88 15.96
CA CYS A 244 2.50 5.59 16.86
C CYS A 244 3.19 6.65 17.76
N ALA A 245 4.52 6.57 17.93
CA ALA A 245 5.29 7.56 18.70
C ALA A 245 5.65 8.83 17.91
N ALA A 246 5.42 8.87 16.61
CA ALA A 246 5.80 10.02 15.78
C ALA A 246 5.04 11.31 16.16
N ASP A 247 5.58 12.47 15.73
CA ASP A 247 4.91 13.76 15.93
C ASP A 247 3.67 13.91 15.06
N ARG A 248 3.72 13.36 13.84
CA ARG A 248 2.59 13.31 12.90
C ARG A 248 2.65 12.04 12.07
N ILE A 249 1.47 11.53 11.73
CA ILE A 249 1.30 10.37 10.88
C ILE A 249 0.46 10.81 9.67
N PHE A 250 0.94 10.48 8.48
CA PHE A 250 0.23 10.65 7.21
C PHE A 250 -0.04 9.27 6.62
N ALA A 251 -1.29 9.00 6.30
CA ALA A 251 -1.74 7.80 5.62
C ALA A 251 -2.61 8.20 4.43
N ASP A 252 -2.57 7.41 3.37
CA ASP A 252 -3.50 7.53 2.26
C ASP A 252 -4.86 6.94 2.67
N PRO A 253 -5.98 7.39 2.11
CA PRO A 253 -7.30 6.77 2.35
C PRO A 253 -7.37 5.28 2.05
N THR A 254 -6.46 4.76 1.23
CA THR A 254 -6.35 3.34 0.89
C THR A 254 -5.31 2.58 1.73
N THR A 255 -4.61 3.26 2.64
CA THR A 255 -3.64 2.61 3.53
C THR A 255 -4.35 1.65 4.49
N LEU A 256 -3.94 0.40 4.50
CA LEU A 256 -4.46 -0.60 5.43
C LEU A 256 -3.78 -0.45 6.81
N ILE A 257 -4.52 0.12 7.77
CA ILE A 257 -4.05 0.31 9.15
C ILE A 257 -4.81 -0.66 10.05
N LEU A 258 -4.13 -1.69 10.54
CA LEU A 258 -4.68 -2.66 11.48
C LEU A 258 -3.85 -2.64 12.76
N SER A 259 -4.44 -2.17 13.86
CA SER A 259 -3.74 -2.13 15.15
C SER A 259 -3.58 -3.53 15.75
N ALA A 260 -2.38 -3.84 16.23
CA ALA A 260 -2.12 -5.06 17.00
C ALA A 260 -2.48 -4.92 18.48
N TYR A 261 -2.53 -3.70 18.98
CA TYR A 261 -2.79 -3.40 20.38
C TYR A 261 -3.90 -2.36 20.52
N SER A 262 -5.04 -2.78 21.07
CA SER A 262 -5.86 -1.85 21.83
C SER A 262 -5.21 -1.75 23.21
N ALA A 263 -4.71 -0.59 23.56
CA ALA A 263 -4.31 -0.31 24.91
C ALA A 263 -5.49 -0.41 25.87
#